data_01aec62c6a3f2944366a38845c97faf6
#
_entry.id   01aec62c6a3f2944366a38845c97faf6
#
_cell.length_a   1.000
_cell.length_b   1.000
_cell.length_c   1.000
_cell.angle_alpha   90.00
_cell.angle_beta   90.00
_cell.angle_gamma   90.00
#
_symmetry.space_group_name_H-M   'P 1'
#
loop_
_entity.id
_entity.type
_entity.pdbx_description
1 polymer ?
#
loop_
_entity_poly.entity_id
_entity_poly.type
_entity_poly.pdbx_seq_one_letter_code
_entity_poly.pdbx_strand_id
1 'polypeptide(L)'
;MTTKELLETYYKGFAQKSNWDSVLSDDFKFIGGDMTKTSPIIGKAAYIEVIKRFSQLFTSMRIKHMIIENNSACVIGNYDYVFPNGKSIIGDVAEIWKVKDNKLDSLTIFFDTLTFSVNS
;
A
#
# COMPACT_ATOMS: atom_id res chain seq x y z
N MET A 1 -8.26 -0.15 -18.53
CA MET A 1 -8.30 -1.20 -17.46
C MET A 1 -9.40 -0.86 -16.46
N THR A 2 -10.06 -1.87 -15.94
CA THR A 2 -11.01 -1.68 -14.83
C THR A 2 -10.25 -1.42 -13.52
N THR A 3 -10.96 -0.94 -12.51
CA THR A 3 -10.39 -0.79 -11.16
C THR A 3 -9.78 -2.09 -10.67
N LYS A 4 -10.49 -3.21 -10.87
CA LYS A 4 -9.99 -4.53 -10.49
C LYS A 4 -8.69 -4.89 -11.21
N GLU A 5 -8.62 -4.66 -12.51
CA GLU A 5 -7.41 -4.95 -13.30
C GLU A 5 -6.22 -4.11 -12.87
N LEU A 6 -6.45 -2.81 -12.58
CA LEU A 6 -5.40 -1.93 -12.04
C LEU A 6 -4.86 -2.45 -10.71
N LEU A 7 -5.76 -2.84 -9.80
CA LEU A 7 -5.37 -3.36 -8.49
C LEU A 7 -4.66 -4.71 -8.60
N GLU A 8 -5.14 -5.60 -9.46
CA GLU A 8 -4.49 -6.90 -9.67
C GLU A 8 -3.06 -6.71 -10.21
N THR A 9 -2.88 -5.79 -11.14
CA THR A 9 -1.55 -5.46 -11.67
C THR A 9 -0.64 -4.89 -10.58
N TYR A 10 -1.15 -3.97 -9.77
CA TYR A 10 -0.40 -3.39 -8.66
C TYR A 10 0.04 -4.47 -7.65
N TYR A 11 -0.91 -5.25 -7.15
CA TYR A 11 -0.60 -6.21 -6.08
C TYR A 11 0.26 -7.37 -6.56
N LYS A 12 0.10 -7.82 -7.79
CA LYS A 12 0.99 -8.83 -8.36
C LYS A 12 2.43 -8.30 -8.39
N GLY A 13 2.63 -7.08 -8.87
CA GLY A 13 3.95 -6.46 -8.89
C GLY A 13 4.47 -6.18 -7.48
N PHE A 14 3.61 -5.71 -6.60
CA PHE A 14 3.97 -5.38 -5.22
C PHE A 14 4.45 -6.62 -4.44
N ALA A 15 3.75 -7.73 -4.55
CA ALA A 15 4.14 -8.97 -3.91
C ALA A 15 5.48 -9.51 -4.43
N GLN A 16 5.77 -9.28 -5.73
CA GLN A 16 7.04 -9.65 -6.37
C GLN A 16 8.11 -8.58 -6.20
N LYS A 17 7.77 -7.44 -5.59
CA LYS A 17 8.64 -6.27 -5.40
C LYS A 17 9.17 -5.69 -6.72
N SER A 18 8.38 -5.77 -7.79
CA SER A 18 8.72 -5.25 -9.11
C SER A 18 7.47 -4.88 -9.92
N ASN A 19 7.57 -3.86 -10.77
CA ASN A 19 6.56 -3.46 -11.77
C ASN A 19 5.19 -3.05 -11.20
N TRP A 20 5.11 -2.74 -9.90
CA TRP A 20 3.86 -2.32 -9.26
C TRP A 20 3.51 -0.86 -9.57
N ASP A 21 4.49 -0.07 -9.94
CA ASP A 21 4.34 1.38 -10.14
C ASP A 21 3.77 1.78 -11.49
N SER A 22 3.68 0.85 -12.45
CA SER A 22 3.23 1.13 -13.81
C SER A 22 1.78 1.62 -13.90
N VAL A 23 0.94 1.28 -12.91
CA VAL A 23 -0.47 1.64 -12.88
C VAL A 23 -0.78 2.87 -12.04
N LEU A 24 0.24 3.52 -11.48
CA LEU A 24 0.08 4.73 -10.66
C LEU A 24 0.05 5.98 -11.53
N SER A 25 -0.77 6.98 -11.13
CA SER A 25 -0.74 8.30 -11.77
C SER A 25 0.54 9.04 -11.38
N ASP A 26 0.96 10.00 -12.23
CA ASP A 26 2.17 10.79 -11.95
C ASP A 26 2.04 11.64 -10.69
N ASP A 27 0.85 12.14 -10.40
CA ASP A 27 0.53 12.93 -9.21
C ASP A 27 -0.13 12.11 -8.10
N PHE A 28 0.22 10.84 -8.02
CA PHE A 28 -0.29 9.90 -7.03
C PHE A 28 -0.17 10.47 -5.60
N LYS A 29 -1.21 10.25 -4.78
CA LYS A 29 -1.27 10.77 -3.41
C LYS A 29 -1.32 9.60 -2.42
N PHE A 30 -0.49 9.68 -1.39
CA PHE A 30 -0.41 8.65 -0.36
C PHE A 30 -0.61 9.26 1.02
N ILE A 31 -1.50 8.67 1.82
CA ILE A 31 -1.74 9.04 3.22
C ILE A 31 -1.49 7.80 4.09
N GLY A 32 -0.55 7.92 5.02
CA GLY A 32 0.00 6.79 5.76
C GLY A 32 -0.77 6.34 7.01
N GLY A 33 -1.94 6.88 7.29
CA GLY A 33 -2.75 6.43 8.43
C GLY A 33 -2.29 6.91 9.81
N ASP A 34 -1.22 7.69 9.89
CA ASP A 34 -0.76 8.29 11.14
C ASP A 34 -1.60 9.55 11.42
N MET A 35 -2.33 9.55 12.54
CA MET A 35 -3.22 10.66 12.91
C MET A 35 -2.47 11.97 13.16
N THR A 36 -1.17 11.92 13.41
CA THR A 36 -0.32 13.11 13.59
C THR A 36 0.27 13.64 12.30
N LYS A 37 0.18 12.86 11.21
CA LYS A 37 0.72 13.20 9.90
C LYS A 37 -0.34 12.98 8.84
N THR A 38 -1.29 13.92 8.76
CA THR A 38 -2.46 13.80 7.87
C THR A 38 -2.23 14.37 6.48
N SER A 39 -1.14 15.10 6.27
CA SER A 39 -0.83 15.66 4.96
C SER A 39 -0.40 14.57 4.00
N PRO A 40 -0.98 14.53 2.77
CA PRO A 40 -0.60 13.51 1.79
C PRO A 40 0.82 13.72 1.28
N ILE A 41 1.49 12.60 0.97
CA ILE A 41 2.70 12.59 0.16
C ILE A 41 2.24 12.63 -1.29
N ILE A 42 2.66 13.65 -2.04
CA ILE A 42 2.19 13.87 -3.41
C ILE A 42 3.29 13.52 -4.40
N GLY A 43 2.93 12.79 -5.44
CA GLY A 43 3.80 12.42 -6.53
C GLY A 43 4.19 10.94 -6.50
N LYS A 44 4.17 10.34 -7.68
CA LYS A 44 4.55 8.94 -7.89
C LYS A 44 6.00 8.68 -7.41
N ALA A 45 6.93 9.58 -7.74
CA ALA A 45 8.33 9.43 -7.36
C ALA A 45 8.51 9.42 -5.84
N ALA A 46 7.78 10.28 -5.12
CA ALA A 46 7.83 10.33 -3.66
C ALA A 46 7.25 9.05 -3.04
N TYR A 47 6.17 8.52 -3.60
CA TYR A 47 5.57 7.28 -3.14
C TYR A 47 6.52 6.09 -3.38
N ILE A 48 7.20 6.04 -4.51
CA ILE A 48 8.19 4.99 -4.80
C ILE A 48 9.26 4.94 -3.70
N GLU A 49 9.73 6.09 -3.24
CA GLU A 49 10.71 6.14 -2.14
C GLU A 49 10.15 5.60 -0.82
N VAL A 50 8.87 5.87 -0.52
CA VAL A 50 8.19 5.28 0.64
C VAL A 50 8.18 3.76 0.54
N ILE A 51 7.81 3.23 -0.61
CA ILE A 51 7.70 1.78 -0.82
C ILE A 51 9.08 1.10 -0.83
N LYS A 52 10.11 1.73 -1.33
CA LYS A 52 11.47 1.19 -1.24
C LYS A 52 11.88 0.90 0.20
N ARG A 53 11.53 1.80 1.12
CA ARG A 53 11.80 1.60 2.56
C ARG A 53 10.88 0.53 3.15
N PHE A 54 9.58 0.61 2.84
CA PHE A 54 8.59 -0.32 3.37
C PHE A 54 8.83 -1.75 2.91
N SER A 55 9.21 -1.95 1.65
CA SER A 55 9.42 -3.30 1.09
C SER A 55 10.58 -4.05 1.74
N GLN A 56 11.46 -3.36 2.46
CA GLN A 56 12.51 -4.00 3.26
C GLN A 56 11.98 -4.60 4.56
N LEU A 57 10.78 -4.23 4.97
CA LEU A 57 10.19 -4.64 6.24
C LEU A 57 9.26 -5.85 6.13
N PHE A 58 8.93 -6.29 4.92
CA PHE A 58 8.10 -7.48 4.77
C PHE A 58 8.73 -8.48 3.80
N THR A 59 8.53 -9.77 4.07
CA THR A 59 9.06 -10.85 3.24
C THR A 59 8.02 -11.37 2.26
N SER A 60 6.74 -11.32 2.63
CA SER A 60 5.63 -11.72 1.76
C SER A 60 4.36 -10.99 2.17
N MET A 61 3.42 -10.94 1.24
CA MET A 61 2.11 -10.39 1.50
C MET A 61 1.06 -11.14 0.68
N ARG A 62 -0.18 -11.05 1.12
CA ARG A 62 -1.34 -11.62 0.44
C ARG A 62 -2.56 -10.73 0.63
N ILE A 63 -3.50 -10.83 -0.28
CA ILE A 63 -4.77 -10.10 -0.19
C ILE A 63 -5.77 -10.99 0.55
N LYS A 64 -6.35 -10.50 1.65
CA LYS A 64 -7.42 -11.17 2.38
C LYS A 64 -8.80 -10.81 1.85
N HIS A 65 -9.02 -9.53 1.54
CA HIS A 65 -10.29 -9.02 1.03
C HIS A 65 -10.05 -7.93 0.01
N MET A 66 -10.92 -7.88 -1.00
CA MET A 66 -10.91 -6.81 -1.99
C MET A 66 -12.36 -6.43 -2.27
N ILE A 67 -12.75 -5.22 -1.90
CA ILE A 67 -14.08 -4.67 -2.09
C ILE A 67 -13.96 -3.51 -3.07
N ILE A 68 -14.67 -3.58 -4.18
CA ILE A 68 -14.60 -2.58 -5.25
C ILE A 68 -16.00 -2.00 -5.49
N GLU A 69 -16.08 -0.68 -5.52
CA GLU A 69 -17.26 0.05 -5.94
C GLU A 69 -16.84 1.16 -6.91
N ASN A 70 -17.15 1.01 -8.19
CA ASN A 70 -16.80 1.94 -9.25
C ASN A 70 -15.28 2.24 -9.26
N ASN A 71 -14.90 3.49 -8.99
CA ASN A 71 -13.51 3.96 -8.97
C ASN A 71 -12.90 3.98 -7.57
N SER A 72 -13.50 3.26 -6.64
CA SER A 72 -13.03 3.17 -5.26
C SER A 72 -12.87 1.71 -4.86
N ALA A 73 -11.92 1.43 -3.99
CA ALA A 73 -11.73 0.09 -3.48
C ALA A 73 -11.16 0.12 -2.06
N CYS A 74 -11.48 -0.92 -1.29
CA CYS A 74 -10.83 -1.20 -0.02
C CYS A 74 -10.24 -2.61 -0.10
N VAL A 75 -8.94 -2.70 0.13
CA VAL A 75 -8.21 -3.96 0.12
C VAL A 75 -7.64 -4.20 1.51
N ILE A 76 -7.82 -5.41 2.04
CA ILE A 76 -7.11 -5.81 3.25
C ILE A 76 -5.92 -6.66 2.82
N GLY A 77 -4.74 -6.07 2.96
CA GLY A 77 -3.48 -6.77 2.74
C GLY A 77 -2.96 -7.35 4.05
N ASN A 78 -2.43 -8.55 4.00
CA ASN A 78 -1.83 -9.21 5.15
C ASN A 78 -0.34 -9.40 4.88
N TYR A 79 0.50 -8.97 5.82
CA TYR A 79 1.94 -8.85 5.60
C TYR A 79 2.72 -9.63 6.66
N ASP A 80 3.76 -10.33 6.21
CA ASP A 80 4.75 -10.95 7.09
C ASP A 80 5.89 -9.94 7.30
N TYR A 81 5.82 -9.18 8.38
CA TYR A 81 6.84 -8.18 8.70
C TYR A 81 8.04 -8.82 9.38
N VAL A 82 9.23 -8.41 8.97
CA VAL A 82 10.50 -8.77 9.64
C VAL A 82 11.30 -7.48 9.82
N PHE A 83 11.52 -7.11 11.07
CA PHE A 83 12.21 -5.87 11.39
C PHE A 83 13.74 -6.07 11.51
N PRO A 84 14.54 -5.00 11.35
CA PRO A 84 16.01 -5.09 11.46
C PRO A 84 16.51 -5.66 12.79
N ASN A 85 15.71 -5.53 13.86
CA ASN A 85 16.05 -6.09 15.19
C ASN A 85 15.79 -7.59 15.30
N GLY A 86 15.35 -8.26 14.22
CA GLY A 86 15.05 -9.68 14.19
C GLY A 86 13.66 -10.07 14.63
N LYS A 87 12.85 -9.12 15.11
CA LYS A 87 11.45 -9.38 15.46
C LYS A 87 10.60 -9.52 14.20
N SER A 88 9.57 -10.37 14.28
CA SER A 88 8.60 -10.55 13.19
C SER A 88 7.18 -10.50 13.73
N ILE A 89 6.28 -9.93 12.92
CA ILE A 89 4.84 -9.93 13.20
C ILE A 89 4.09 -10.17 11.90
N ILE A 90 2.84 -10.63 12.01
CA ILE A 90 1.92 -10.75 10.89
C ILE A 90 0.81 -9.74 11.15
N GLY A 91 0.53 -8.89 10.18
CA GLY A 91 -0.45 -7.84 10.38
C GLY A 91 -1.27 -7.51 9.14
N ASP A 92 -2.47 -7.01 9.39
CA ASP A 92 -3.38 -6.54 8.34
C ASP A 92 -3.22 -5.04 8.15
N VAL A 93 -3.33 -4.61 6.90
CA VAL A 93 -3.38 -3.19 6.52
C VAL A 93 -4.64 -2.98 5.70
N ALA A 94 -5.48 -2.02 6.09
CA ALA A 94 -6.61 -1.57 5.28
C ALA A 94 -6.09 -0.52 4.29
N GLU A 95 -6.29 -0.78 3.00
CA GLU A 95 -5.75 0.00 1.89
C GLU A 95 -6.90 0.53 1.05
N ILE A 96 -7.15 1.85 1.13
CA ILE A 96 -8.26 2.50 0.45
C ILE A 96 -7.74 3.21 -0.78
N TRP A 97 -8.24 2.78 -1.95
CA TRP A 97 -7.78 3.24 -3.26
C TRP A 97 -8.83 4.11 -3.95
N LYS A 98 -8.36 5.10 -4.69
CA LYS A 98 -9.16 5.86 -5.64
C LYS A 98 -8.52 5.77 -7.03
N VAL A 99 -9.37 5.63 -8.05
CA VAL A 99 -8.96 5.55 -9.45
C VAL A 99 -9.42 6.81 -10.16
N LYS A 100 -8.56 7.36 -11.02
CA LYS A 100 -8.85 8.51 -11.85
C LYS A 100 -8.08 8.39 -13.17
N ASP A 101 -8.75 8.68 -14.28
CA ASP A 101 -8.14 8.66 -15.60
C ASP A 101 -7.41 7.34 -15.90
N ASN A 102 -8.04 6.23 -15.54
CA ASN A 102 -7.56 4.88 -15.78
C ASN A 102 -6.21 4.58 -15.10
N LYS A 103 -5.95 5.22 -13.96
CA LYS A 103 -4.77 4.98 -13.11
C LYS A 103 -5.18 4.97 -11.65
N LEU A 104 -4.39 4.29 -10.82
CA LEU A 104 -4.50 4.41 -9.38
C LEU A 104 -4.01 5.80 -8.98
N ASP A 105 -4.89 6.61 -8.38
CA ASP A 105 -4.62 8.03 -8.13
C ASP A 105 -4.31 8.35 -6.68
N SER A 106 -4.88 7.60 -5.74
CA SER A 106 -4.57 7.79 -4.33
C SER A 106 -4.71 6.50 -3.53
N LEU A 107 -3.95 6.44 -2.46
CA LEU A 107 -4.00 5.35 -1.47
C LEU A 107 -3.96 5.96 -0.07
N THR A 108 -4.92 5.54 0.77
CA THR A 108 -4.91 5.82 2.21
C THR A 108 -4.83 4.50 2.94
N ILE A 109 -3.91 4.37 3.89
CA ILE A 109 -3.76 3.13 4.64
C ILE A 109 -4.07 3.34 6.12
N PHE A 110 -4.58 2.28 6.76
CA PHE A 110 -4.78 2.21 8.21
C PHE A 110 -4.26 0.86 8.71
N PHE A 111 -3.49 0.89 9.78
CA PHE A 111 -2.94 -0.32 10.38
C PHE A 111 -2.70 -0.09 11.88
N ASP A 112 -2.37 -1.15 12.58
CA ASP A 112 -2.06 -1.10 14.01
C ASP A 112 -0.66 -0.49 14.21
N THR A 113 -0.62 0.85 14.30
CA THR A 113 0.64 1.60 14.42
C THR A 113 1.34 1.35 15.74
N LEU A 114 0.60 1.05 16.80
CA LEU A 114 1.21 0.75 18.11
C LEU A 114 2.00 -0.55 18.06
N THR A 115 1.38 -1.63 17.60
CA THR A 115 2.07 -2.93 17.50
C THR A 115 3.27 -2.84 16.57
N PHE A 116 3.11 -2.15 15.43
CA PHE A 116 4.21 -1.92 14.50
C PHE A 116 5.37 -1.17 15.18
N SER A 117 5.05 -0.08 15.89
CA SER A 117 6.04 0.77 16.53
C SER A 117 6.82 0.05 17.63
N VAL A 118 6.13 -0.72 18.50
CA VAL A 118 6.79 -1.40 19.63
C VAL A 118 7.64 -2.60 19.20
N ASN A 119 7.45 -3.10 17.98
CA ASN A 119 8.21 -4.23 17.45
C ASN A 119 9.31 -3.81 16.46
N SER A 120 9.27 -2.58 15.99
CA SER A 120 10.24 -2.10 15.01
C SER A 120 11.52 -1.53 15.62
#